data_9d818836b2a529461429b9c774447b61
#
_entry.id   9d818836b2a529461429b9c774447b61
#
_cell.length_a   1.000
_cell.length_b   1.000
_cell.length_c   1.000
_cell.angle_alpha   90.00
_cell.angle_beta   90.00
_cell.angle_gamma   90.00
#
_symmetry.space_group_name_H-M   'P 1'
#
loop_
_entity.id
_entity.type
_entity.pdbx_description
1 polymer ?
#
loop_
_entity_poly.entity_id
_entity_poly.type
_entity_poly.pdbx_seq_one_letter_code
_entity_poly.pdbx_strand_id
1 'polypeptide(L)'
;MIPIFFVTFAPKLQIIYIFNMAIIKTVEGKTPQWGKNCFIAENAVLTGDCILGDDCSIWYSAVLRSDVDAIRCGNRVNVQDCACIHQTGTMPCILEDDVSVGHGAIVHGATVREGALIGMNATVLDKAEIGEGAIIAAGAVVTHGTKVPAHEIWAGIPAKKVKACAPGQAEEFAKHYSGYIKDWYLKED
;
A
#
# COMPACT_ATOMS: atom_id res chain seq x y z
N MET A 1 -11.83 56.90 35.63
CA MET A 1 -12.46 55.59 35.47
C MET A 1 -12.77 55.43 34.01
N ILE A 2 -11.95 54.70 33.27
CA ILE A 2 -12.07 54.51 31.82
C ILE A 2 -12.83 53.18 31.63
N PRO A 3 -13.95 53.17 30.86
CA PRO A 3 -14.66 51.91 30.63
C PRO A 3 -13.87 51.04 29.63
N ILE A 4 -13.54 49.82 30.06
CA ILE A 4 -12.96 48.79 29.24
C ILE A 4 -14.09 48.17 28.42
N PHE A 5 -14.13 48.43 27.14
CA PHE A 5 -15.00 47.74 26.19
C PHE A 5 -14.40 46.35 25.89
N PHE A 6 -15.00 45.31 26.41
CA PHE A 6 -14.76 43.96 25.95
C PHE A 6 -15.48 43.76 24.62
N VAL A 7 -14.74 43.80 23.53
CA VAL A 7 -15.24 43.34 22.22
C VAL A 7 -15.10 41.81 22.23
N THR A 8 -16.19 41.11 22.47
CA THR A 8 -16.27 39.67 22.27
C THR A 8 -16.37 39.38 20.75
N PHE A 9 -15.24 39.16 20.12
CA PHE A 9 -15.23 38.45 18.85
C PHE A 9 -15.47 36.98 19.15
N ALA A 10 -16.70 36.52 19.00
CA ALA A 10 -16.95 35.09 18.81
C ALA A 10 -16.52 34.75 17.38
N PRO A 11 -15.44 33.99 17.15
CA PRO A 11 -15.17 33.50 15.81
C PRO A 11 -16.33 32.54 15.48
N LYS A 12 -17.11 32.86 14.45
CA LYS A 12 -17.93 31.87 13.78
C LYS A 12 -16.95 30.77 13.35
N LEU A 13 -16.97 29.66 14.08
CA LEU A 13 -16.27 28.46 13.67
C LEU A 13 -16.92 28.04 12.35
N GLN A 14 -16.34 28.45 11.26
CA GLN A 14 -16.70 27.94 9.95
C GLN A 14 -16.11 26.53 9.92
N ILE A 15 -16.94 25.52 10.21
CA ILE A 15 -16.57 24.11 10.03
C ILE A 15 -16.40 23.97 8.52
N ILE A 16 -15.17 24.11 8.07
CA ILE A 16 -14.78 23.74 6.72
C ILE A 16 -14.81 22.22 6.74
N TYR A 17 -15.86 21.61 6.21
CA TYR A 17 -15.84 20.21 5.82
C TYR A 17 -14.82 20.11 4.67
N ILE A 18 -13.57 19.89 5.03
CA ILE A 18 -12.58 19.39 4.07
C ILE A 18 -13.04 17.97 3.81
N PHE A 19 -13.65 17.73 2.65
CA PHE A 19 -13.78 16.40 2.13
C PHE A 19 -12.34 15.90 1.95
N ASN A 20 -11.84 15.14 2.92
CA ASN A 20 -10.59 14.46 2.81
C ASN A 20 -10.76 13.38 1.74
N MET A 21 -10.28 13.66 0.55
CA MET A 21 -10.20 12.70 -0.55
C MET A 21 -8.74 12.30 -0.73
N ALA A 22 -8.50 11.05 -1.10
CA ALA A 22 -7.18 10.59 -1.50
C ALA A 22 -6.56 11.55 -2.53
N ILE A 23 -5.25 11.72 -2.50
CA ILE A 23 -4.53 12.54 -3.48
C ILE A 23 -4.34 11.72 -4.75
N ILE A 24 -5.21 11.93 -5.73
CA ILE A 24 -5.14 11.29 -7.05
C ILE A 24 -4.55 12.29 -8.04
N LYS A 25 -3.39 11.98 -8.62
CA LYS A 25 -2.71 12.90 -9.52
C LYS A 25 -2.39 12.29 -10.87
N THR A 26 -2.85 12.92 -11.93
CA THR A 26 -2.44 12.62 -13.30
C THR A 26 -0.98 13.03 -13.52
N VAL A 27 -0.17 12.15 -14.09
CA VAL A 27 1.20 12.40 -14.50
C VAL A 27 1.36 11.93 -15.95
N GLU A 28 1.89 12.77 -16.82
CA GLU A 28 2.07 12.50 -18.26
C GLU A 28 0.81 11.93 -18.95
N GLY A 29 -0.35 12.49 -18.62
CA GLY A 29 -1.64 12.08 -19.19
C GLY A 29 -2.20 10.77 -18.64
N LYS A 30 -1.52 10.09 -17.72
CA LYS A 30 -1.99 8.87 -17.06
C LYS A 30 -2.55 9.19 -15.69
N THR A 31 -3.76 8.73 -15.44
CA THR A 31 -4.48 8.91 -14.16
C THR A 31 -4.65 7.55 -13.51
N PRO A 32 -4.40 7.43 -12.19
CA PRO A 32 -4.66 6.20 -11.46
C PRO A 32 -6.08 5.68 -11.67
N GLN A 33 -6.22 4.35 -11.79
CA GLN A 33 -7.48 3.66 -11.99
C GLN A 33 -7.58 2.48 -11.02
N TRP A 34 -8.81 2.12 -10.64
CA TRP A 34 -9.07 0.98 -9.76
C TRP A 34 -10.41 0.31 -10.09
N GLY A 35 -10.50 -0.96 -9.70
CA GLY A 35 -11.67 -1.79 -9.90
C GLY A 35 -12.79 -1.50 -8.91
N LYS A 36 -13.68 -2.48 -8.73
CA LYS A 36 -14.85 -2.38 -7.84
C LYS A 36 -14.46 -2.62 -6.39
N ASN A 37 -15.27 -2.07 -5.47
CA ASN A 37 -15.18 -2.30 -4.02
C ASN A 37 -13.79 -1.97 -3.44
N CYS A 38 -13.03 -1.07 -4.05
CA CYS A 38 -11.74 -0.64 -3.52
C CYS A 38 -11.93 0.38 -2.40
N PHE A 39 -11.16 0.24 -1.33
CA PHE A 39 -11.00 1.26 -0.30
C PHE A 39 -9.72 2.06 -0.56
N ILE A 40 -9.83 3.36 -0.63
CA ILE A 40 -8.68 4.28 -0.75
C ILE A 40 -8.84 5.33 0.34
N ALA A 41 -7.97 5.26 1.34
CA ALA A 41 -8.01 6.16 2.49
C ALA A 41 -7.84 7.62 2.05
N GLU A 42 -8.51 8.55 2.73
CA GLU A 42 -8.62 9.96 2.38
C GLU A 42 -7.28 10.73 2.33
N ASN A 43 -6.22 10.18 2.88
CA ASN A 43 -4.87 10.76 2.80
C ASN A 43 -3.86 9.86 2.08
N ALA A 44 -4.31 8.80 1.40
CA ALA A 44 -3.47 8.02 0.51
C ALA A 44 -3.12 8.83 -0.75
N VAL A 45 -1.96 8.52 -1.34
CA VAL A 45 -1.47 9.20 -2.55
C VAL A 45 -1.29 8.20 -3.67
N LEU A 46 -2.00 8.39 -4.78
CA LEU A 46 -1.85 7.62 -6.01
C LEU A 46 -1.52 8.56 -7.17
N THR A 47 -0.47 8.27 -7.93
CA THR A 47 -0.07 9.12 -9.06
C THR A 47 0.25 8.31 -10.31
N GLY A 48 0.00 8.89 -11.48
CA GLY A 48 0.47 8.38 -12.77
C GLY A 48 -0.17 7.06 -13.22
N ASP A 49 0.63 6.18 -13.82
CA ASP A 49 0.21 4.90 -14.42
C ASP A 49 0.03 3.80 -13.37
N CYS A 50 -0.91 4.01 -12.47
CA CYS A 50 -1.25 3.08 -11.39
C CYS A 50 -2.61 2.43 -11.67
N ILE A 51 -2.65 1.10 -11.75
CA ILE A 51 -3.90 0.34 -11.96
C ILE A 51 -4.03 -0.71 -10.87
N LEU A 52 -5.19 -0.68 -10.17
CA LEU A 52 -5.56 -1.65 -9.15
C LEU A 52 -6.72 -2.51 -9.66
N GLY A 53 -6.72 -3.79 -9.31
CA GLY A 53 -7.83 -4.70 -9.53
C GLY A 53 -9.02 -4.45 -8.59
N ASP A 54 -9.91 -5.42 -8.47
CA ASP A 54 -11.08 -5.37 -7.61
C ASP A 54 -10.73 -5.65 -6.13
N ASP A 55 -11.56 -5.18 -5.21
CA ASP A 55 -11.47 -5.43 -3.76
C ASP A 55 -10.11 -5.04 -3.12
N CYS A 56 -9.36 -4.11 -3.72
CA CYS A 56 -8.10 -3.62 -3.19
C CYS A 56 -8.29 -2.60 -2.05
N SER A 57 -7.27 -2.47 -1.19
CA SER A 57 -7.28 -1.45 -0.14
C SER A 57 -5.96 -0.72 -0.02
N ILE A 58 -6.03 0.59 -0.09
CA ILE A 58 -4.89 1.50 0.06
C ILE A 58 -5.13 2.33 1.31
N TRP A 59 -4.32 2.08 2.33
CA TRP A 59 -4.55 2.57 3.68
C TRP A 59 -3.93 3.95 3.91
N TYR A 60 -4.04 4.44 5.15
CA TYR A 60 -3.70 5.82 5.48
C TYR A 60 -2.22 6.14 5.24
N SER A 61 -1.98 7.25 4.58
CA SER A 61 -0.64 7.73 4.21
C SER A 61 0.18 6.77 3.33
N ALA A 62 -0.43 5.76 2.75
CA ALA A 62 0.23 4.92 1.75
C ALA A 62 0.45 5.72 0.45
N VAL A 63 1.58 5.48 -0.21
CA VAL A 63 1.98 6.18 -1.43
C VAL A 63 2.25 5.18 -2.55
N LEU A 64 1.47 5.27 -3.62
CA LEU A 64 1.69 4.55 -4.88
C LEU A 64 2.09 5.58 -5.94
N ARG A 65 3.41 5.79 -6.09
CA ARG A 65 3.94 6.82 -6.99
C ARG A 65 4.43 6.21 -8.29
N SER A 66 3.63 6.33 -9.35
CA SER A 66 3.84 5.73 -10.68
C SER A 66 4.09 6.84 -11.72
N ASP A 67 5.19 7.58 -11.53
CA ASP A 67 5.57 8.71 -12.36
C ASP A 67 6.68 8.39 -13.38
N VAL A 68 7.38 7.28 -13.24
CA VAL A 68 8.45 6.84 -14.17
C VAL A 68 8.14 5.55 -14.90
N ASP A 69 7.41 4.62 -14.30
CA ASP A 69 6.95 3.37 -14.91
C ASP A 69 5.61 2.97 -14.27
N ALA A 70 5.09 1.81 -14.59
CA ALA A 70 3.78 1.34 -14.17
C ALA A 70 3.77 0.72 -12.77
N ILE A 71 2.68 0.93 -12.02
CA ILE A 71 2.28 0.11 -10.88
C ILE A 71 1.06 -0.70 -11.30
N ARG A 72 1.10 -2.00 -11.07
CA ARG A 72 0.00 -2.92 -11.36
C ARG A 72 -0.30 -3.75 -10.12
N CYS A 73 -1.50 -3.64 -9.62
CA CYS A 73 -2.00 -4.48 -8.54
C CYS A 73 -3.11 -5.37 -9.08
N GLY A 74 -3.05 -6.65 -8.75
CA GLY A 74 -4.12 -7.61 -8.97
C GLY A 74 -5.32 -7.32 -8.07
N ASN A 75 -6.14 -8.33 -7.83
CA ASN A 75 -7.32 -8.22 -6.96
C ASN A 75 -6.95 -8.47 -5.48
N ARG A 76 -7.71 -7.89 -4.56
CA ARG A 76 -7.58 -8.07 -3.11
C ARG A 76 -6.18 -7.73 -2.56
N VAL A 77 -5.46 -6.87 -3.26
CA VAL A 77 -4.18 -6.34 -2.77
C VAL A 77 -4.44 -5.34 -1.66
N ASN A 78 -3.71 -5.45 -0.54
CA ASN A 78 -3.72 -4.42 0.50
C ASN A 78 -2.34 -3.75 0.63
N VAL A 79 -2.33 -2.43 0.62
CA VAL A 79 -1.14 -1.60 0.86
C VAL A 79 -1.40 -0.81 2.12
N GLN A 80 -0.77 -1.24 3.21
CA GLN A 80 -1.07 -0.76 4.55
C GLN A 80 -0.48 0.62 4.84
N ASP A 81 -0.81 1.18 6.01
CA ASP A 81 -0.48 2.55 6.38
C ASP A 81 1.00 2.86 6.21
N CYS A 82 1.29 4.03 5.64
CA CYS A 82 2.64 4.53 5.40
C CYS A 82 3.51 3.66 4.48
N ALA A 83 2.99 2.63 3.83
CA ALA A 83 3.75 1.85 2.85
C ALA A 83 3.99 2.67 1.57
N CYS A 84 5.12 2.40 0.91
CA CYS A 84 5.52 3.12 -0.29
C CYS A 84 5.80 2.15 -1.44
N ILE A 85 5.07 2.31 -2.54
CA ILE A 85 5.28 1.57 -3.77
C ILE A 85 5.81 2.57 -4.82
N HIS A 86 6.98 2.26 -5.37
CA HIS A 86 7.58 3.08 -6.41
C HIS A 86 8.44 2.21 -7.34
N GLN A 87 8.97 2.77 -8.40
CA GLN A 87 9.80 2.06 -9.37
C GLN A 87 10.83 2.97 -10.04
N THR A 88 11.81 2.35 -10.70
CA THR A 88 12.71 3.03 -11.64
C THR A 88 12.14 2.99 -13.05
N GLY A 89 12.61 3.86 -13.95
CA GLY A 89 12.07 4.05 -15.31
C GLY A 89 12.17 2.86 -16.28
N THR A 90 12.49 1.65 -15.82
CA THR A 90 12.57 0.43 -16.65
C THR A 90 12.05 -0.81 -15.94
N MET A 91 11.44 -0.65 -14.79
CA MET A 91 11.04 -1.76 -13.91
C MET A 91 9.72 -1.46 -13.22
N PRO A 92 8.60 -1.92 -13.78
CA PRO A 92 7.31 -1.75 -13.13
C PRO A 92 7.27 -2.44 -11.77
N CYS A 93 6.45 -1.93 -10.86
CA CYS A 93 6.04 -2.66 -9.67
C CYS A 93 4.81 -3.49 -9.97
N ILE A 94 4.90 -4.79 -9.75
CA ILE A 94 3.80 -5.73 -9.97
C ILE A 94 3.47 -6.42 -8.64
N LEU A 95 2.25 -6.25 -8.18
CA LEU A 95 1.69 -6.94 -7.02
C LEU A 95 0.55 -7.81 -7.54
N GLU A 96 0.72 -9.12 -7.54
CA GLU A 96 -0.32 -10.05 -8.04
C GLU A 96 -1.49 -10.16 -7.05
N ASP A 97 -2.47 -11.00 -7.31
CA ASP A 97 -3.66 -11.17 -6.47
C ASP A 97 -3.28 -11.52 -5.02
N ASP A 98 -4.10 -11.08 -4.07
CA ASP A 98 -3.97 -11.40 -2.64
C ASP A 98 -2.63 -10.97 -1.98
N VAL A 99 -1.85 -10.09 -2.60
CA VAL A 99 -0.61 -9.59 -2.01
C VAL A 99 -0.91 -8.64 -0.86
N SER A 100 -0.19 -8.82 0.26
CA SER A 100 -0.23 -7.93 1.42
C SER A 100 1.08 -7.17 1.58
N VAL A 101 1.01 -5.84 1.62
CA VAL A 101 2.17 -4.96 1.90
C VAL A 101 1.95 -4.31 3.26
N GLY A 102 2.74 -4.73 4.25
CA GLY A 102 2.63 -4.33 5.65
C GLY A 102 2.97 -2.85 5.89
N HIS A 103 2.53 -2.34 7.05
CA HIS A 103 2.73 -0.94 7.45
C HIS A 103 4.17 -0.49 7.27
N GLY A 104 4.38 0.66 6.64
CA GLY A 104 5.69 1.26 6.42
C GLY A 104 6.63 0.50 5.49
N ALA A 105 6.20 -0.60 4.85
CA ALA A 105 7.04 -1.35 3.94
C ALA A 105 7.29 -0.59 2.63
N ILE A 106 8.43 -0.87 2.01
CA ILE A 106 8.82 -0.29 0.72
C ILE A 106 8.93 -1.40 -0.31
N VAL A 107 8.20 -1.27 -1.44
CA VAL A 107 8.38 -2.13 -2.61
C VAL A 107 8.78 -1.26 -3.79
N HIS A 108 9.99 -1.48 -4.26
CA HIS A 108 10.59 -0.65 -5.29
C HIS A 108 11.04 -1.47 -6.50
N GLY A 109 10.42 -1.24 -7.67
CA GLY A 109 10.76 -1.88 -8.93
C GLY A 109 10.81 -3.42 -8.88
N ALA A 110 9.88 -4.04 -8.17
CA ALA A 110 9.89 -5.48 -7.88
C ALA A 110 8.58 -6.15 -8.30
N THR A 111 8.63 -7.47 -8.45
CA THR A 111 7.45 -8.32 -8.66
C THR A 111 7.16 -9.11 -7.41
N VAL A 112 5.95 -9.01 -6.89
CA VAL A 112 5.44 -9.74 -5.74
C VAL A 112 4.31 -10.65 -6.23
N ARG A 113 4.52 -11.96 -6.15
CA ARG A 113 3.61 -12.96 -6.67
C ARG A 113 2.43 -13.18 -5.74
N GLU A 114 1.42 -13.85 -6.27
CA GLU A 114 0.15 -14.12 -5.61
C GLU A 114 0.29 -14.56 -4.16
N GLY A 115 -0.54 -13.99 -3.28
CA GLY A 115 -0.62 -14.35 -1.87
C GLY A 115 0.61 -14.05 -1.02
N ALA A 116 1.65 -13.42 -1.56
CA ALA A 116 2.85 -13.12 -0.78
C ALA A 116 2.62 -11.98 0.22
N LEU A 117 3.35 -12.03 1.35
CA LEU A 117 3.33 -11.04 2.41
C LEU A 117 4.67 -10.30 2.51
N ILE A 118 4.64 -9.01 2.35
CA ILE A 118 5.76 -8.12 2.69
C ILE A 118 5.51 -7.57 4.09
N GLY A 119 6.33 -7.99 5.06
CA GLY A 119 6.17 -7.61 6.47
C GLY A 119 6.39 -6.14 6.75
N MET A 120 5.92 -5.67 7.90
CA MET A 120 6.02 -4.26 8.32
C MET A 120 7.45 -3.75 8.25
N ASN A 121 7.65 -2.54 7.71
CA ASN A 121 8.95 -1.90 7.51
C ASN A 121 9.98 -2.73 6.72
N ALA A 122 9.56 -3.77 6.01
CA ALA A 122 10.46 -4.48 5.09
C ALA A 122 10.73 -3.63 3.84
N THR A 123 11.90 -3.83 3.25
CA THR A 123 12.28 -3.15 1.99
C THR A 123 12.60 -4.18 0.93
N VAL A 124 11.91 -4.09 -0.20
CA VAL A 124 12.13 -4.93 -1.39
C VAL A 124 12.65 -4.04 -2.51
N LEU A 125 13.86 -4.32 -2.99
CA LEU A 125 14.55 -3.49 -3.97
C LEU A 125 14.34 -3.98 -5.41
N ASP A 126 14.75 -3.13 -6.35
CA ASP A 126 14.58 -3.33 -7.80
C ASP A 126 14.95 -4.73 -8.27
N LYS A 127 14.20 -5.23 -9.24
CA LYS A 127 14.37 -6.55 -9.86
C LYS A 127 14.25 -7.73 -8.91
N ALA A 128 13.89 -7.50 -7.65
CA ALA A 128 13.56 -8.59 -6.77
C ALA A 128 12.24 -9.25 -7.20
N GLU A 129 12.18 -10.55 -7.03
CA GLU A 129 10.99 -11.35 -7.28
C GLU A 129 10.65 -12.13 -6.02
N ILE A 130 9.49 -11.85 -5.46
CA ILE A 130 8.98 -12.53 -4.26
C ILE A 130 7.99 -13.59 -4.74
N GLY A 131 8.31 -14.86 -4.47
CA GLY A 131 7.52 -15.99 -4.94
C GLY A 131 6.14 -16.07 -4.27
N GLU A 132 5.25 -16.85 -4.88
CA GLU A 132 3.89 -17.10 -4.42
C GLU A 132 3.87 -17.56 -2.96
N GLY A 133 2.97 -16.98 -2.16
CA GLY A 133 2.82 -17.32 -0.75
C GLY A 133 4.07 -17.15 0.12
N ALA A 134 5.11 -16.47 -0.38
CA ALA A 134 6.32 -16.20 0.40
C ALA A 134 6.08 -15.09 1.43
N ILE A 135 6.83 -15.12 2.52
CA ILE A 135 6.77 -14.11 3.58
C ILE A 135 8.14 -13.44 3.71
N ILE A 136 8.17 -12.14 3.51
CA ILE A 136 9.30 -11.29 3.89
C ILE A 136 9.00 -10.77 5.30
N ALA A 137 9.83 -11.17 6.27
CA ALA A 137 9.62 -10.80 7.66
C ALA A 137 9.75 -9.29 7.89
N ALA A 138 9.13 -8.79 8.96
CA ALA A 138 9.19 -7.38 9.32
C ALA A 138 10.64 -6.88 9.43
N GLY A 139 10.91 -5.69 8.88
CA GLY A 139 12.23 -5.05 8.89
C GLY A 139 13.29 -5.73 8.02
N ALA A 140 12.96 -6.75 7.24
CA ALA A 140 13.92 -7.41 6.35
C ALA A 140 14.23 -6.56 5.11
N VAL A 141 15.44 -6.70 4.55
CA VAL A 141 15.83 -6.04 3.31
C VAL A 141 16.14 -7.08 2.23
N VAL A 142 15.26 -7.18 1.25
CA VAL A 142 15.46 -7.98 0.04
C VAL A 142 16.22 -7.14 -0.96
N THR A 143 17.46 -7.51 -1.24
CA THR A 143 18.36 -6.73 -2.10
C THR A 143 18.02 -6.89 -3.57
N HIS A 144 18.54 -5.97 -4.37
CA HIS A 144 18.37 -5.92 -5.82
C HIS A 144 18.54 -7.29 -6.49
N GLY A 145 17.62 -7.65 -7.37
CA GLY A 145 17.68 -8.87 -8.17
C GLY A 145 17.53 -10.19 -7.43
N THR A 146 17.24 -10.13 -6.11
CA THR A 146 17.03 -11.34 -5.30
C THR A 146 15.75 -12.05 -5.72
N LYS A 147 15.84 -13.37 -5.92
CA LYS A 147 14.68 -14.24 -6.14
C LYS A 147 14.37 -15.02 -4.89
N VAL A 148 13.24 -14.74 -4.28
CA VAL A 148 12.69 -15.46 -3.13
C VAL A 148 11.77 -16.55 -3.67
N PRO A 149 12.05 -17.83 -3.43
CA PRO A 149 11.18 -18.92 -3.88
C PRO A 149 9.79 -18.87 -3.21
N ALA A 150 8.82 -19.50 -3.88
CA ALA A 150 7.47 -19.64 -3.35
C ALA A 150 7.46 -20.34 -1.99
N HIS A 151 6.52 -19.93 -1.12
CA HIS A 151 6.27 -20.53 0.19
C HIS A 151 7.51 -20.61 1.10
N GLU A 152 8.34 -19.57 1.06
CA GLU A 152 9.48 -19.43 1.96
C GLU A 152 9.35 -18.18 2.84
N ILE A 153 9.88 -18.27 4.07
CA ILE A 153 10.02 -17.13 4.98
C ILE A 153 11.46 -16.65 4.94
N TRP A 154 11.63 -15.38 4.61
CA TRP A 154 12.93 -14.70 4.52
C TRP A 154 13.01 -13.55 5.53
N ALA A 155 14.15 -13.42 6.22
CA ALA A 155 14.35 -12.38 7.23
C ALA A 155 15.79 -11.87 7.24
N GLY A 156 16.01 -10.72 7.89
CA GLY A 156 17.33 -10.11 8.10
C GLY A 156 17.74 -9.08 7.05
N ILE A 157 18.94 -8.53 7.21
CA ILE A 157 19.57 -7.52 6.34
C ILE A 157 20.99 -7.97 5.99
N PRO A 158 21.25 -8.42 4.75
CA PRO A 158 20.28 -8.74 3.70
C PRO A 158 19.40 -9.95 4.07
N ALA A 159 18.19 -9.99 3.54
CA ALA A 159 17.24 -11.07 3.80
C ALA A 159 17.79 -12.43 3.32
N LYS A 160 17.58 -13.45 4.14
CA LYS A 160 17.94 -14.85 3.85
C LYS A 160 16.81 -15.76 4.25
N LYS A 161 16.75 -16.94 3.62
CA LYS A 161 15.79 -17.98 3.98
C LYS A 161 15.93 -18.37 5.46
N VAL A 162 14.80 -18.39 6.15
CA VAL A 162 14.70 -18.87 7.55
C VAL A 162 14.11 -20.27 7.59
N LYS A 163 12.97 -20.47 6.92
CA LYS A 163 12.24 -21.74 6.86
C LYS A 163 11.21 -21.75 5.74
N ALA A 164 10.55 -22.88 5.51
CA ALA A 164 9.36 -22.93 4.67
C ALA A 164 8.18 -22.25 5.37
N CYS A 165 7.27 -21.69 4.57
CA CYS A 165 6.00 -21.13 5.00
C CYS A 165 4.96 -22.28 5.09
N ALA A 166 4.08 -22.23 6.07
CA ALA A 166 2.94 -23.15 6.09
C ALA A 166 1.94 -22.76 4.98
N PRO A 167 1.23 -23.73 4.37
CA PRO A 167 0.21 -23.43 3.37
C PRO A 167 -0.83 -22.44 3.90
N GLY A 168 -1.16 -21.40 3.13
CA GLY A 168 -2.14 -20.39 3.49
C GLY A 168 -1.67 -19.34 4.51
N GLN A 169 -0.47 -19.47 5.07
CA GLN A 169 0.00 -18.59 6.15
C GLN A 169 0.15 -17.13 5.72
N ALA A 170 0.56 -16.89 4.50
CA ALA A 170 0.72 -15.51 3.98
C ALA A 170 -0.64 -14.91 3.58
N GLU A 171 -1.48 -15.69 2.92
CA GLU A 171 -2.76 -15.28 2.35
C GLU A 171 -3.81 -14.92 3.41
N GLU A 172 -3.67 -15.41 4.64
CA GLU A 172 -4.58 -15.04 5.75
C GLU A 172 -4.62 -13.54 5.99
N PHE A 173 -3.51 -12.84 5.75
CA PHE A 173 -3.46 -11.38 5.91
C PHE A 173 -4.33 -10.66 4.87
N ALA A 174 -4.28 -11.06 3.61
CA ALA A 174 -5.11 -10.47 2.56
C ALA A 174 -6.61 -10.68 2.86
N LYS A 175 -7.00 -11.86 3.32
CA LYS A 175 -8.37 -12.17 3.72
C LYS A 175 -8.85 -11.30 4.88
N HIS A 176 -7.99 -11.06 5.89
CA HIS A 176 -8.30 -10.18 7.01
C HIS A 176 -8.63 -8.76 6.54
N TYR A 177 -7.77 -8.19 5.69
CA TYR A 177 -7.97 -6.83 5.19
C TYR A 177 -9.22 -6.69 4.32
N SER A 178 -9.52 -7.68 3.47
CA SER A 178 -10.78 -7.72 2.72
C SER A 178 -12.01 -7.75 3.62
N GLY A 179 -11.93 -8.43 4.78
CA GLY A 179 -12.97 -8.44 5.79
C GLY A 179 -13.15 -7.07 6.44
N TYR A 180 -12.06 -6.44 6.89
CA TYR A 180 -12.11 -5.11 7.54
C TYR A 180 -12.77 -4.06 6.66
N ILE A 181 -12.46 -4.04 5.36
CA ILE A 181 -13.06 -3.08 4.43
C ILE A 181 -14.57 -3.26 4.38
N LYS A 182 -15.05 -4.48 4.17
CA LYS A 182 -16.46 -4.79 4.05
C LYS A 182 -17.23 -4.52 5.35
N ASP A 183 -16.59 -4.83 6.47
CA ASP A 183 -17.25 -4.78 7.77
C ASP A 183 -17.26 -3.39 8.40
N TRP A 184 -16.27 -2.54 8.11
CA TRP A 184 -16.09 -1.28 8.83
C TRP A 184 -15.96 -0.03 7.96
N TYR A 185 -15.48 -0.14 6.72
CA TYR A 185 -15.15 1.03 5.90
C TYR A 185 -16.05 1.25 4.68
N LEU A 186 -16.69 0.21 4.17
CA LEU A 186 -17.63 0.31 3.04
C LEU A 186 -19.10 0.17 3.48
N LYS A 187 -19.39 0.10 4.77
CA LYS A 187 -20.77 0.18 5.26
C LYS A 187 -21.27 1.61 5.09
N GLU A 188 -22.39 1.76 4.39
CA GLU A 188 -23.20 2.98 4.45
C GLU A 188 -23.81 3.05 5.87
N ASP A 189 -23.57 4.18 6.58
CA ASP A 189 -24.22 4.48 7.85
C ASP A 189 -25.73 4.78 7.68
#